data_397713679998529ae9d5f87f1847ff2f
#
_entry.id   397713679998529ae9d5f87f1847ff2f
#
_cell.length_a   1.000
_cell.length_b   1.000
_cell.length_c   1.000
_cell.angle_alpha   90.00
_cell.angle_beta   90.00
_cell.angle_gamma   90.00
#
_symmetry.space_group_name_H-M   'P 1'
#
loop_
_entity.id
_entity.type
_entity.pdbx_description
1 polymer ?
#
loop_
_entity_poly.entity_id
_entity_poly.type
_entity_poly.pdbx_seq_one_letter_code
_entity_poly.pdbx_strand_id
1 'polypeptide(L)'
;MRILITSNVRWWNAEAAYAAILARELLNAGHKVWVLTLPNSLNETKLRNWNLPIITDIPLSSSNPWQLWRAYQRLKSLIEEQQIQIVNAHRSEGFPLLVLLRQRLKSFALIRTRGTTRPLRDRWLNRRLHEDWIESVIVPAQVIASQLRQVLNLPPERLHVIYYPVKPSTIGVKGESEAQQSRLECLDRLGIPKHCRVIGIVGRIRPVKGQRILLKSFVALRKRFPDIVLLMLYRDTNETEAEWQGLLQDLVESNLLQSVYLYGYREDVLEIMRHTDIGVVSSVDSEVICRVAVEFFSVGTPVVAFPTGALPEIIQDGVTGRIAKDKSAEALAEALVWMLESPECIAEFGQNARQQSLERFDPNKLL
;
A
#
# COMPACT_ATOMS: atom_id res chain seq x y z
N MET A 1 -4.48 12.29 23.63
CA MET A 1 -3.68 11.15 24.14
C MET A 1 -2.22 11.31 23.75
N ARG A 2 -1.32 10.51 24.37
CA ARG A 2 0.13 10.45 24.08
C ARG A 2 0.44 9.07 23.50
N ILE A 3 0.88 9.03 22.25
CA ILE A 3 0.90 7.82 21.43
C ILE A 3 2.30 7.61 20.84
N LEU A 4 2.83 6.42 20.98
CA LEU A 4 4.06 5.97 20.32
C LEU A 4 3.73 4.98 19.21
N ILE A 5 4.14 5.26 17.99
CA ILE A 5 4.02 4.36 16.85
C ILE A 5 5.41 3.79 16.53
N THR A 6 5.56 2.46 16.47
CA THR A 6 6.82 1.87 16.05
C THR A 6 6.73 1.45 14.58
N SER A 7 7.53 2.08 13.73
CA SER A 7 7.64 1.83 12.29
C SER A 7 9.09 1.53 11.91
N ASN A 8 9.61 0.41 12.41
CA ASN A 8 11.02 0.06 12.30
C ASN A 8 11.33 -0.54 10.92
N VAL A 9 11.14 0.24 9.87
CA VAL A 9 11.27 -0.14 8.46
C VAL A 9 12.41 0.63 7.81
N ARG A 10 13.29 -0.08 7.09
CA ARG A 10 14.39 0.58 6.35
C ARG A 10 13.90 1.32 5.10
N TRP A 11 12.90 0.78 4.43
CA TRP A 11 12.39 1.26 3.15
C TRP A 11 11.04 1.93 3.30
N TRP A 12 10.76 2.92 2.46
CA TRP A 12 9.42 3.49 2.34
C TRP A 12 8.53 2.52 1.55
N ASN A 13 7.72 1.76 2.25
CA ASN A 13 6.75 0.81 1.68
C ASN A 13 5.32 1.14 2.15
N ALA A 14 4.34 0.33 1.78
CA ALA A 14 2.94 0.55 2.14
C ALA A 14 2.70 0.53 3.66
N GLU A 15 3.42 -0.32 4.41
CA GLU A 15 3.32 -0.40 5.88
C GLU A 15 3.90 0.88 6.54
N ALA A 16 5.03 1.38 6.04
CA ALA A 16 5.61 2.64 6.50
C ALA A 16 4.69 3.83 6.20
N ALA A 17 4.12 3.88 5.00
CA ALA A 17 3.16 4.91 4.61
C ALA A 17 1.89 4.86 5.48
N TYR A 18 1.37 3.67 5.78
CA TYR A 18 0.23 3.49 6.67
C TYR A 18 0.53 4.07 8.08
N ALA A 19 1.67 3.72 8.66
CA ALA A 19 2.09 4.25 9.97
C ALA A 19 2.26 5.78 9.96
N ALA A 20 2.81 6.33 8.87
CA ALA A 20 3.00 7.78 8.74
C ALA A 20 1.67 8.54 8.59
N ILE A 21 0.73 8.01 7.81
CA ILE A 21 -0.61 8.62 7.68
C ILE A 21 -1.32 8.58 9.03
N LEU A 22 -1.31 7.43 9.72
CA LEU A 22 -1.90 7.30 11.05
C LEU A 22 -1.29 8.33 12.02
N ALA A 23 0.05 8.46 12.06
CA ALA A 23 0.71 9.44 12.91
C ALA A 23 0.26 10.87 12.61
N ARG A 24 0.16 11.23 11.34
CA ARG A 24 -0.27 12.57 10.91
C ARG A 24 -1.73 12.86 11.28
N GLU A 25 -2.63 11.92 11.04
CA GLU A 25 -4.05 12.14 11.36
C GLU A 25 -4.28 12.20 12.87
N LEU A 26 -3.56 11.41 13.67
CA LEU A 26 -3.59 11.52 15.12
C LEU A 26 -3.04 12.89 15.63
N LEU A 27 -1.98 13.43 14.99
CA LEU A 27 -1.49 14.78 15.29
C LEU A 27 -2.53 15.84 14.92
N ASN A 28 -3.16 15.72 13.76
CA ASN A 28 -4.22 16.62 13.31
C ASN A 28 -5.43 16.60 14.26
N ALA A 29 -5.72 15.45 14.88
CA ALA A 29 -6.75 15.31 15.91
C ALA A 29 -6.32 15.83 17.30
N GLY A 30 -5.17 16.48 17.42
CA GLY A 30 -4.70 17.08 18.64
C GLY A 30 -4.02 16.12 19.62
N HIS A 31 -3.64 14.91 19.18
CA HIS A 31 -2.87 13.99 20.00
C HIS A 31 -1.37 14.30 19.94
N LYS A 32 -0.63 13.94 20.99
CA LYS A 32 0.85 13.96 20.98
C LYS A 32 1.33 12.62 20.44
N VAL A 33 2.06 12.63 19.34
CA VAL A 33 2.51 11.40 18.65
C VAL A 33 4.01 11.41 18.47
N TRP A 34 4.64 10.28 18.67
CA TRP A 34 6.04 10.02 18.32
C TRP A 34 6.11 8.80 17.42
N VAL A 35 6.99 8.83 16.41
CA VAL A 35 7.22 7.69 15.51
C VAL A 35 8.64 7.19 15.73
N LEU A 36 8.77 5.98 16.25
CA LEU A 36 10.05 5.30 16.38
C LEU A 36 10.39 4.61 15.07
N THR A 37 11.54 4.95 14.49
CA THR A 37 12.01 4.41 13.20
C THR A 37 13.51 4.14 13.21
N LEU A 38 14.00 3.44 12.19
CA LEU A 38 15.43 3.17 12.01
C LEU A 38 16.19 4.44 11.61
N PRO A 39 17.33 4.72 12.23
CA PRO A 39 18.21 5.82 11.81
C PRO A 39 18.78 5.56 10.40
N ASN A 40 19.08 6.63 9.68
CA ASN A 40 19.67 6.62 8.34
C ASN A 40 18.87 5.76 7.34
N SER A 41 17.56 5.73 7.50
CA SER A 41 16.64 4.97 6.65
C SER A 41 15.85 5.90 5.73
N LEU A 42 15.39 5.37 4.60
CA LEU A 42 14.49 6.12 3.73
C LEU A 42 13.15 6.43 4.43
N ASN A 43 12.72 5.56 5.34
CA ASN A 43 11.56 5.81 6.18
C ASN A 43 11.76 7.06 7.05
N GLU A 44 12.91 7.18 7.72
CA GLU A 44 13.25 8.37 8.51
C GLU A 44 13.20 9.64 7.65
N THR A 45 13.86 9.64 6.48
CA THR A 45 13.86 10.78 5.57
C THR A 45 12.43 11.21 5.19
N LYS A 46 11.58 10.27 4.84
CA LYS A 46 10.18 10.58 4.48
C LYS A 46 9.36 11.08 5.67
N LEU A 47 9.56 10.52 6.87
CA LEU A 47 8.87 10.98 8.08
C LEU A 47 9.29 12.41 8.46
N ARG A 48 10.58 12.75 8.32
CA ARG A 48 11.09 14.13 8.51
C ARG A 48 10.48 15.10 7.50
N ASN A 49 10.42 14.72 6.23
CA ASN A 49 9.79 15.55 5.19
C ASN A 49 8.28 15.79 5.44
N TRP A 50 7.65 14.92 6.24
CA TRP A 50 6.26 15.10 6.68
C TRP A 50 6.15 15.87 8.02
N ASN A 51 7.27 16.37 8.56
CA ASN A 51 7.35 17.06 9.85
C ASN A 51 6.81 16.25 11.03
N LEU A 52 6.93 14.92 10.98
CA LEU A 52 6.49 14.05 12.06
C LEU A 52 7.55 13.99 13.18
N PRO A 53 7.14 14.00 14.47
CA PRO A 53 8.05 13.80 15.59
C PRO A 53 8.63 12.37 15.57
N ILE A 54 9.94 12.23 15.36
CA ILE A 54 10.60 10.94 15.22
C ILE A 54 11.59 10.66 16.34
N ILE A 55 11.76 9.35 16.62
CA ILE A 55 12.74 8.81 17.56
C ILE A 55 13.56 7.75 16.79
N THR A 56 14.89 7.84 16.86
CA THR A 56 15.78 6.98 16.09
C THR A 56 16.88 6.30 16.92
N ASP A 57 16.98 6.64 18.21
CA ASP A 57 18.03 6.18 19.13
C ASP A 57 17.74 4.83 19.81
N ILE A 58 16.68 4.11 19.40
CA ILE A 58 16.26 2.85 20.02
C ILE A 58 16.40 1.69 19.03
N PRO A 59 17.37 0.78 19.21
CA PRO A 59 17.69 -0.27 18.26
C PRO A 59 16.79 -1.51 18.43
N LEU A 60 15.51 -1.43 18.01
CA LEU A 60 14.54 -2.53 18.13
C LEU A 60 14.86 -3.76 17.26
N SER A 61 15.65 -3.62 16.21
CA SER A 61 15.98 -4.71 15.27
C SER A 61 17.25 -5.46 15.64
N SER A 62 17.89 -5.14 16.74
CA SER A 62 19.13 -5.80 17.13
C SER A 62 18.88 -7.22 17.66
N SER A 63 19.78 -8.13 17.36
CA SER A 63 19.87 -9.45 17.99
C SER A 63 20.90 -9.50 19.15
N ASN A 64 21.64 -8.41 19.36
CA ASN A 64 22.63 -8.33 20.44
C ASN A 64 21.91 -8.10 21.79
N PRO A 65 22.12 -8.97 22.80
CA PRO A 65 21.45 -8.86 24.10
C PRO A 65 21.69 -7.52 24.81
N TRP A 66 22.89 -6.96 24.71
CA TRP A 66 23.24 -5.68 25.30
C TRP A 66 22.49 -4.54 24.64
N GLN A 67 22.38 -4.54 23.31
CA GLN A 67 21.61 -3.54 22.58
C GLN A 67 20.11 -3.67 22.87
N LEU A 68 19.60 -4.89 23.03
CA LEU A 68 18.20 -5.12 23.44
C LEU A 68 17.95 -4.63 24.84
N TRP A 69 18.88 -4.81 25.78
CA TRP A 69 18.78 -4.26 27.13
C TRP A 69 18.78 -2.74 27.12
N ARG A 70 19.68 -2.11 26.35
CA ARG A 70 19.67 -0.64 26.16
C ARG A 70 18.37 -0.16 25.52
N ALA A 71 17.85 -0.85 24.52
CA ALA A 71 16.56 -0.54 23.91
C ALA A 71 15.43 -0.63 24.93
N TYR A 72 15.44 -1.65 25.78
CA TYR A 72 14.48 -1.80 26.89
C TYR A 72 14.51 -0.62 27.84
N GLN A 73 15.69 -0.24 28.34
CA GLN A 73 15.84 0.87 29.28
C GLN A 73 15.40 2.19 28.63
N ARG A 74 15.81 2.43 27.40
CA ARG A 74 15.46 3.67 26.70
C ARG A 74 13.96 3.77 26.38
N LEU A 75 13.34 2.64 25.96
CA LEU A 75 11.87 2.59 25.78
C LEU A 75 11.14 2.83 27.10
N LYS A 76 11.63 2.21 28.19
CA LYS A 76 11.06 2.42 29.52
C LYS A 76 11.08 3.91 29.90
N SER A 77 12.26 4.56 29.86
CA SER A 77 12.40 5.99 30.13
C SER A 77 11.48 6.82 29.23
N LEU A 78 11.46 6.56 27.93
CA LEU A 78 10.60 7.27 26.99
C LEU A 78 9.11 7.18 27.37
N ILE A 79 8.64 5.97 27.70
CA ILE A 79 7.25 5.73 28.08
C ILE A 79 6.90 6.50 29.37
N GLU A 80 7.79 6.47 30.36
CA GLU A 80 7.60 7.14 31.64
C GLU A 80 7.71 8.66 31.51
N GLU A 81 8.78 9.20 30.90
CA GLU A 81 9.03 10.63 30.72
C GLU A 81 7.95 11.32 29.88
N GLN A 82 7.57 10.67 28.76
CA GLN A 82 6.53 11.22 27.88
C GLN A 82 5.12 10.82 28.31
N GLN A 83 4.99 10.02 29.38
CA GLN A 83 3.70 9.49 29.85
C GLN A 83 2.87 8.87 28.71
N ILE A 84 3.50 8.00 27.92
CA ILE A 84 2.86 7.33 26.77
C ILE A 84 1.67 6.50 27.29
N GLN A 85 0.51 6.70 26.65
CA GLN A 85 -0.73 6.01 27.00
C GLN A 85 -1.03 4.85 26.03
N ILE A 86 -0.57 4.96 24.79
CA ILE A 86 -0.77 3.95 23.75
C ILE A 86 0.55 3.73 23.00
N VAL A 87 0.90 2.46 22.80
CA VAL A 87 1.96 2.05 21.88
C VAL A 87 1.35 1.22 20.76
N ASN A 88 1.47 1.69 19.51
CA ASN A 88 1.04 0.94 18.34
C ASN A 88 2.25 0.34 17.61
N ALA A 89 2.37 -0.97 17.65
CA ALA A 89 3.47 -1.72 17.05
C ALA A 89 3.13 -2.19 15.64
N HIS A 90 3.76 -1.60 14.60
CA HIS A 90 3.52 -1.97 13.20
C HIS A 90 4.39 -3.15 12.72
N ARG A 91 5.48 -3.46 13.40
CA ARG A 91 6.44 -4.50 12.97
C ARG A 91 6.63 -5.55 14.04
N SER A 92 7.17 -6.72 13.64
CA SER A 92 7.52 -7.81 14.56
C SER A 92 8.76 -7.47 15.36
N GLU A 93 9.64 -6.67 14.81
CA GLU A 93 10.88 -6.24 15.43
C GLU A 93 10.58 -5.42 16.69
N GLY A 94 11.13 -5.85 17.81
CA GLY A 94 10.88 -5.25 19.11
C GLY A 94 9.50 -5.51 19.74
N PHE A 95 8.58 -6.18 19.05
CA PHE A 95 7.26 -6.47 19.60
C PHE A 95 7.30 -7.28 20.93
N PRO A 96 8.09 -8.36 21.07
CA PRO A 96 8.22 -9.05 22.36
C PRO A 96 8.76 -8.14 23.47
N LEU A 97 9.63 -7.19 23.14
CA LEU A 97 10.18 -6.23 24.10
C LEU A 97 9.10 -5.26 24.59
N LEU A 98 8.26 -4.79 23.68
CA LEU A 98 7.11 -3.93 24.02
C LEU A 98 6.09 -4.68 24.87
N VAL A 99 5.84 -5.96 24.59
CA VAL A 99 5.00 -6.82 25.43
C VAL A 99 5.57 -6.96 26.84
N LEU A 100 6.87 -7.21 26.96
CA LEU A 100 7.54 -7.30 28.27
C LEU A 100 7.40 -5.99 29.05
N LEU A 101 7.59 -4.84 28.41
CA LEU A 101 7.40 -3.52 29.02
C LEU A 101 5.95 -3.32 29.45
N ARG A 102 4.98 -3.67 28.60
CA ARG A 102 3.55 -3.59 28.95
C ARG A 102 3.20 -4.39 30.20
N GLN A 103 3.75 -5.63 30.31
CA GLN A 103 3.53 -6.48 31.48
C GLN A 103 4.16 -5.91 32.77
N ARG A 104 5.28 -5.21 32.63
CA ARG A 104 6.00 -4.63 33.78
C ARG A 104 5.43 -3.29 34.23
N LEU A 105 5.17 -2.39 33.29
CA LEU A 105 4.74 -1.02 33.60
C LEU A 105 3.23 -0.89 33.80
N LYS A 106 2.42 -1.61 33.02
CA LYS A 106 0.95 -1.54 33.02
C LYS A 106 0.35 -0.14 32.82
N SER A 107 1.18 0.83 32.42
CA SER A 107 0.83 2.25 32.31
C SER A 107 0.35 2.66 30.92
N PHE A 108 0.41 1.77 29.92
CA PHE A 108 0.02 2.04 28.53
C PHE A 108 -0.72 0.86 27.91
N ALA A 109 -1.57 1.13 26.95
CA ALA A 109 -2.18 0.10 26.10
C ALA A 109 -1.22 -0.26 24.94
N LEU A 110 -1.07 -1.56 24.63
CA LEU A 110 -0.27 -2.04 23.52
C LEU A 110 -1.18 -2.57 22.41
N ILE A 111 -1.12 -1.94 21.25
CA ILE A 111 -1.86 -2.32 20.05
C ILE A 111 -0.88 -2.89 19.02
N ARG A 112 -1.29 -3.95 18.31
CA ARG A 112 -0.53 -4.55 17.23
C ARG A 112 -1.16 -4.25 15.88
N THR A 113 -0.51 -3.47 15.02
CA THR A 113 -0.89 -3.36 13.60
C THR A 113 -0.11 -4.38 12.78
N ARG A 114 -0.82 -5.30 12.08
CA ARG A 114 -0.22 -6.42 11.35
C ARG A 114 -0.52 -6.33 9.85
N GLY A 115 0.44 -5.83 9.08
CA GLY A 115 0.34 -5.62 7.63
C GLY A 115 1.06 -6.68 6.78
N THR A 116 0.97 -7.96 7.11
CA THR A 116 1.66 -9.04 6.38
C THR A 116 0.76 -10.22 6.08
N THR A 117 0.91 -10.83 4.88
CA THR A 117 0.26 -12.08 4.49
C THR A 117 0.86 -13.32 5.15
N ARG A 118 2.06 -13.22 5.72
CA ARG A 118 2.69 -14.38 6.36
C ARG A 118 1.80 -14.91 7.47
N PRO A 119 1.38 -16.20 7.44
CA PRO A 119 0.54 -16.76 8.47
C PRO A 119 1.19 -16.64 9.85
N LEU A 120 0.39 -16.36 10.86
CA LEU A 120 0.86 -16.46 12.23
C LEU A 120 1.00 -17.95 12.57
N ARG A 121 2.21 -18.36 12.99
CA ARG A 121 2.41 -19.75 13.40
C ARG A 121 1.61 -20.03 14.66
N ASP A 122 0.85 -21.12 14.65
CA ASP A 122 0.12 -21.61 15.83
C ASP A 122 1.12 -22.16 16.85
N ARG A 123 1.53 -21.29 17.77
CA ARG A 123 2.43 -21.61 18.90
C ARG A 123 1.87 -20.94 20.14
N TRP A 124 1.97 -21.60 21.29
CA TRP A 124 1.48 -21.10 22.56
C TRP A 124 1.97 -19.66 22.87
N LEU A 125 3.23 -19.33 22.55
CA LEU A 125 3.78 -17.99 22.76
C LEU A 125 3.10 -16.94 21.86
N ASN A 126 2.82 -17.27 20.60
CA ASN A 126 2.10 -16.35 19.71
C ASN A 126 0.66 -16.11 20.19
N ARG A 127 0.00 -17.14 20.69
CA ARG A 127 -1.33 -16.99 21.31
C ARG A 127 -1.25 -16.06 22.51
N ARG A 128 -0.38 -16.34 23.50
CA ARG A 128 -0.18 -15.47 24.67
C ARG A 128 0.14 -14.03 24.31
N LEU A 129 1.04 -13.82 23.33
CA LEU A 129 1.42 -12.47 22.87
C LEU A 129 0.23 -11.66 22.34
N HIS A 130 -0.73 -12.27 21.69
CA HIS A 130 -1.84 -11.58 21.03
C HIS A 130 -3.18 -11.68 21.81
N GLU A 131 -3.39 -12.78 22.53
CA GLU A 131 -4.65 -12.99 23.25
C GLU A 131 -4.63 -12.39 24.64
N ASP A 132 -3.50 -12.52 25.36
CA ASP A 132 -3.46 -12.16 26.79
C ASP A 132 -2.70 -10.87 27.08
N TRP A 133 -1.72 -10.50 26.25
CA TRP A 133 -0.73 -9.50 26.64
C TRP A 133 -0.80 -8.19 25.87
N ILE A 134 -1.75 -8.04 24.97
CA ILE A 134 -2.02 -6.77 24.25
C ILE A 134 -3.51 -6.47 24.28
N GLU A 135 -3.88 -5.24 24.04
CA GLU A 135 -5.27 -4.80 24.07
C GLU A 135 -6.01 -5.08 22.78
N SER A 136 -5.38 -4.83 21.62
CA SER A 136 -6.04 -5.00 20.32
C SER A 136 -5.07 -5.31 19.18
N VAL A 137 -5.62 -5.91 18.14
CA VAL A 137 -4.93 -6.14 16.86
C VAL A 137 -5.64 -5.35 15.76
N ILE A 138 -4.89 -4.60 14.98
CA ILE A 138 -5.36 -3.92 13.77
C ILE A 138 -4.79 -4.65 12.56
N VAL A 139 -5.61 -4.89 11.55
CA VAL A 139 -5.21 -5.46 10.27
C VAL A 139 -5.75 -4.64 9.11
N PRO A 140 -5.05 -4.53 7.98
CA PRO A 140 -5.47 -3.69 6.86
C PRO A 140 -6.43 -4.38 5.88
N ALA A 141 -6.90 -5.61 6.18
CA ALA A 141 -7.80 -6.36 5.31
C ALA A 141 -8.52 -7.49 6.05
N GLN A 142 -9.74 -7.85 5.60
CA GLN A 142 -10.54 -8.96 6.15
C GLN A 142 -9.87 -10.32 5.96
N VAL A 143 -9.19 -10.54 4.84
CA VAL A 143 -8.44 -11.79 4.61
C VAL A 143 -7.42 -12.04 5.72
N ILE A 144 -6.76 -11.00 6.22
CA ILE A 144 -5.81 -11.12 7.33
C ILE A 144 -6.54 -11.33 8.66
N ALA A 145 -7.67 -10.65 8.88
CA ALA A 145 -8.50 -10.90 10.05
C ALA A 145 -8.98 -12.37 10.11
N SER A 146 -9.43 -12.90 8.98
CA SER A 146 -9.87 -14.30 8.86
C SER A 146 -8.72 -15.29 9.14
N GLN A 147 -7.52 -15.04 8.61
CA GLN A 147 -6.33 -15.84 8.91
C GLN A 147 -5.97 -15.81 10.41
N LEU A 148 -6.10 -14.66 11.07
CA LEU A 148 -5.81 -14.55 12.50
C LEU A 148 -6.84 -15.28 13.35
N ARG A 149 -8.14 -15.21 12.99
CA ARG A 149 -9.22 -15.94 13.69
C ARG A 149 -9.07 -17.46 13.63
N GLN A 150 -8.36 -18.00 12.63
CA GLN A 150 -8.05 -19.44 12.56
C GLN A 150 -7.01 -19.89 13.60
N VAL A 151 -6.17 -18.96 14.06
CA VAL A 151 -5.05 -19.25 14.97
C VAL A 151 -5.28 -18.68 16.37
N LEU A 152 -5.91 -17.51 16.44
CA LEU A 152 -6.11 -16.76 17.68
C LEU A 152 -7.58 -16.76 18.08
N ASN A 153 -7.82 -16.93 19.37
CA ASN A 153 -9.15 -16.78 19.97
C ASN A 153 -9.34 -15.33 20.45
N LEU A 154 -9.34 -14.39 19.49
CA LEU A 154 -9.58 -12.98 19.80
C LEU A 154 -11.08 -12.67 19.73
N PRO A 155 -11.66 -12.02 20.75
CA PRO A 155 -13.01 -11.53 20.68
C PRO A 155 -13.12 -10.43 19.60
N PRO A 156 -14.31 -10.29 18.95
CA PRO A 156 -14.49 -9.37 17.81
C PRO A 156 -14.04 -7.94 18.10
N GLU A 157 -14.27 -7.44 19.31
CA GLU A 157 -13.92 -6.09 19.77
C GLU A 157 -12.42 -5.85 19.94
N ARG A 158 -11.59 -6.89 19.81
CA ARG A 158 -10.12 -6.78 19.87
C ARG A 158 -9.41 -6.99 18.54
N LEU A 159 -10.14 -7.27 17.46
CA LEU A 159 -9.59 -7.45 16.11
C LEU A 159 -10.29 -6.51 15.14
N HIS A 160 -9.62 -5.43 14.81
CA HIS A 160 -10.14 -4.36 13.97
C HIS A 160 -9.58 -4.43 12.56
N VAL A 161 -10.46 -4.28 11.56
CA VAL A 161 -10.04 -4.13 10.15
C VAL A 161 -10.11 -2.67 9.79
N ILE A 162 -8.94 -2.08 9.53
CA ILE A 162 -8.80 -0.69 9.10
C ILE A 162 -7.98 -0.69 7.81
N TYR A 163 -8.64 -0.44 6.69
CA TYR A 163 -8.00 -0.41 5.37
C TYR A 163 -6.97 0.71 5.23
N TYR A 164 -6.11 0.59 4.23
CA TYR A 164 -5.14 1.65 3.92
C TYR A 164 -5.86 2.96 3.61
N PRO A 165 -5.58 4.01 4.35
CA PRO A 165 -6.20 5.30 4.09
C PRO A 165 -5.49 6.03 2.96
N VAL A 166 -6.26 6.74 2.15
CA VAL A 166 -5.74 7.63 1.12
C VAL A 166 -6.46 8.97 1.24
N LYS A 167 -5.70 10.07 1.27
CA LYS A 167 -6.35 11.38 1.17
C LYS A 167 -7.06 11.47 -0.16
N PRO A 168 -8.35 11.83 -0.16
CA PRO A 168 -9.03 12.16 -1.40
C PRO A 168 -8.19 13.18 -2.15
N SER A 169 -7.92 12.91 -3.41
CA SER A 169 -7.19 13.88 -4.23
C SER A 169 -7.97 15.18 -4.27
N THR A 170 -7.41 16.24 -3.69
CA THR A 170 -7.93 17.61 -3.78
C THR A 170 -7.72 18.21 -5.17
N ILE A 171 -7.18 17.43 -6.11
CA ILE A 171 -7.17 17.82 -7.52
C ILE A 171 -8.64 17.96 -7.89
N GLY A 172 -9.12 19.22 -7.87
CA GLY A 172 -10.52 19.58 -7.92
C GLY A 172 -11.25 18.91 -9.09
N VAL A 173 -12.54 18.71 -8.94
CA VAL A 173 -13.42 18.39 -10.05
C VAL A 173 -13.39 19.66 -10.94
N LYS A 174 -12.39 19.69 -11.84
CA LYS A 174 -12.30 20.69 -12.90
C LYS A 174 -13.48 20.45 -13.83
N GLY A 175 -14.01 21.49 -14.45
CA GLY A 175 -14.97 21.31 -15.52
C GLY A 175 -14.43 20.39 -16.61
N GLU A 176 -15.27 19.76 -17.40
CA GLU A 176 -14.87 18.77 -18.43
C GLU A 176 -13.76 19.31 -19.34
N SER A 177 -13.86 20.58 -19.76
CA SER A 177 -12.86 21.25 -20.60
C SER A 177 -11.47 21.34 -19.93
N GLU A 178 -11.42 21.70 -18.64
CA GLU A 178 -10.16 21.77 -17.89
C GLU A 178 -9.60 20.39 -17.59
N ALA A 179 -10.45 19.39 -17.37
CA ALA A 179 -10.04 18.02 -17.17
C ALA A 179 -9.40 17.44 -18.44
N GLN A 180 -10.02 17.71 -19.59
CA GLN A 180 -9.49 17.33 -20.90
C GLN A 180 -8.15 17.99 -21.19
N GLN A 181 -8.04 19.31 -20.97
CA GLN A 181 -6.79 20.05 -21.16
C GLN A 181 -5.67 19.49 -20.25
N SER A 182 -5.97 19.27 -18.97
CA SER A 182 -5.03 18.68 -18.01
C SER A 182 -4.53 17.29 -18.44
N ARG A 183 -5.45 16.45 -19.00
CA ARG A 183 -5.08 15.14 -19.58
C ARG A 183 -4.09 15.30 -20.74
N LEU A 184 -4.40 16.19 -21.68
CA LEU A 184 -3.56 16.42 -22.86
C LEU A 184 -2.16 16.90 -22.48
N GLU A 185 -2.05 17.78 -21.49
CA GLU A 185 -0.77 18.27 -20.97
C GLU A 185 0.02 17.16 -20.26
N CYS A 186 -0.65 16.31 -19.47
CA CYS A 186 -0.01 15.17 -18.83
C CYS A 186 0.54 14.17 -19.85
N LEU A 187 -0.26 13.81 -20.86
CA LEU A 187 0.17 12.89 -21.92
C LEU A 187 1.34 13.46 -22.73
N ASP A 188 1.32 14.74 -23.03
CA ASP A 188 2.39 15.45 -23.74
C ASP A 188 3.71 15.39 -22.95
N ARG A 189 3.70 15.68 -21.64
CA ARG A 189 4.87 15.55 -20.74
C ARG A 189 5.42 14.13 -20.69
N LEU A 190 4.56 13.13 -20.90
CA LEU A 190 4.95 11.72 -20.95
C LEU A 190 5.26 11.22 -22.38
N GLY A 191 5.25 12.10 -23.38
CA GLY A 191 5.48 11.70 -24.77
C GLY A 191 4.44 10.67 -25.29
N ILE A 192 3.27 10.58 -24.65
CA ILE A 192 2.21 9.64 -25.03
C ILE A 192 1.29 10.33 -26.05
N PRO A 193 0.98 9.69 -27.19
CA PRO A 193 0.08 10.27 -28.18
C PRO A 193 -1.32 10.55 -27.57
N LYS A 194 -1.85 11.75 -27.82
CA LYS A 194 -3.07 12.29 -27.17
C LYS A 194 -4.33 11.46 -27.43
N HIS A 195 -4.36 10.68 -28.50
CA HIS A 195 -5.49 9.82 -28.87
C HIS A 195 -5.45 8.45 -28.19
N CYS A 196 -4.34 8.09 -27.52
CA CYS A 196 -4.18 6.79 -26.92
C CYS A 196 -4.93 6.64 -25.60
N ARG A 197 -5.46 5.44 -25.40
CA ARG A 197 -5.94 4.98 -24.10
C ARG A 197 -4.77 4.40 -23.29
N VAL A 198 -4.67 4.78 -22.03
CA VAL A 198 -3.54 4.47 -21.17
C VAL A 198 -3.90 3.38 -20.17
N ILE A 199 -3.23 2.26 -20.24
CA ILE A 199 -3.22 1.23 -19.20
C ILE A 199 -2.01 1.47 -18.31
N GLY A 200 -2.20 1.66 -16.99
CA GLY A 200 -1.13 2.04 -16.08
C GLY A 200 -0.86 1.03 -14.99
N ILE A 201 0.41 0.75 -14.73
CA ILE A 201 0.86 -0.02 -13.56
C ILE A 201 1.88 0.78 -12.77
N VAL A 202 1.75 0.75 -11.43
CA VAL A 202 2.67 1.44 -10.54
C VAL A 202 3.24 0.46 -9.52
N GLY A 203 4.56 0.40 -9.40
CA GLY A 203 5.19 -0.46 -8.42
C GLY A 203 6.65 -0.76 -8.71
N ARG A 204 7.32 -1.39 -7.74
CA ARG A 204 8.69 -1.88 -7.94
C ARG A 204 8.68 -2.99 -8.97
N ILE A 205 9.68 -3.03 -9.84
CA ILE A 205 9.85 -4.14 -10.79
C ILE A 205 10.34 -5.35 -10.01
N ARG A 206 9.44 -6.31 -9.83
CA ARG A 206 9.68 -7.56 -9.10
C ARG A 206 8.76 -8.67 -9.61
N PRO A 207 9.19 -9.94 -9.59
CA PRO A 207 8.36 -11.06 -10.02
C PRO A 207 6.98 -11.06 -9.35
N VAL A 208 6.92 -10.74 -8.05
CA VAL A 208 5.66 -10.69 -7.28
C VAL A 208 4.69 -9.62 -7.74
N LYS A 209 5.14 -8.61 -8.50
CA LYS A 209 4.29 -7.53 -9.03
C LYS A 209 3.71 -7.81 -10.40
N GLY A 210 4.22 -8.84 -11.09
CA GLY A 210 3.63 -9.38 -12.30
C GLY A 210 3.71 -8.47 -13.53
N GLN A 211 4.66 -7.51 -13.58
CA GLN A 211 4.81 -6.62 -14.74
C GLN A 211 5.03 -7.39 -16.04
N ARG A 212 5.83 -8.47 -16.01
CA ARG A 212 6.08 -9.32 -17.18
C ARG A 212 4.83 -10.10 -17.60
N ILE A 213 3.96 -10.47 -16.65
CA ILE A 213 2.67 -11.10 -16.97
C ILE A 213 1.74 -10.08 -17.63
N LEU A 214 1.68 -8.86 -17.11
CA LEU A 214 0.93 -7.77 -17.76
C LEU A 214 1.46 -7.49 -19.16
N LEU A 215 2.79 -7.49 -19.37
CA LEU A 215 3.36 -7.30 -20.69
C LEU A 215 2.92 -8.38 -21.68
N LYS A 216 2.89 -9.66 -21.26
CA LYS A 216 2.37 -10.75 -22.09
C LYS A 216 0.89 -10.55 -22.43
N SER A 217 0.07 -10.12 -21.46
CA SER A 217 -1.32 -9.76 -21.71
C SER A 217 -1.43 -8.62 -22.72
N PHE A 218 -0.58 -7.61 -22.60
CA PHE A 218 -0.58 -6.43 -23.45
C PHE A 218 -0.23 -6.74 -24.91
N VAL A 219 0.63 -7.74 -25.18
CA VAL A 219 0.89 -8.23 -26.55
C VAL A 219 -0.40 -8.67 -27.24
N ALA A 220 -1.25 -9.42 -26.55
CA ALA A 220 -2.53 -9.86 -27.10
C ALA A 220 -3.51 -8.69 -27.30
N LEU A 221 -3.54 -7.76 -26.35
CA LEU A 221 -4.41 -6.57 -26.42
C LEU A 221 -4.07 -5.65 -27.59
N ARG A 222 -2.80 -5.41 -27.87
CA ARG A 222 -2.35 -4.53 -28.97
C ARG A 222 -2.80 -4.98 -30.35
N LYS A 223 -3.00 -6.29 -30.54
CA LYS A 223 -3.51 -6.82 -31.81
C LYS A 223 -4.95 -6.39 -32.07
N ARG A 224 -5.75 -6.21 -31.01
CA ARG A 224 -7.17 -5.86 -31.08
C ARG A 224 -7.42 -4.37 -30.92
N PHE A 225 -6.62 -3.70 -30.09
CA PHE A 225 -6.72 -2.27 -29.76
C PHE A 225 -5.40 -1.57 -30.10
N PRO A 226 -5.22 -1.09 -31.33
CA PRO A 226 -3.96 -0.45 -31.72
C PRO A 226 -3.73 0.92 -31.10
N ASP A 227 -4.74 1.50 -30.47
CA ASP A 227 -4.73 2.80 -29.80
C ASP A 227 -4.40 2.76 -28.30
N ILE A 228 -4.08 1.59 -27.74
CA ILE A 228 -3.68 1.49 -26.35
C ILE A 228 -2.18 1.62 -26.15
N VAL A 229 -1.78 2.18 -25.01
CA VAL A 229 -0.40 2.21 -24.52
C VAL A 229 -0.31 1.67 -23.11
N LEU A 230 0.84 1.12 -22.75
CA LEU A 230 1.13 0.66 -21.40
C LEU A 230 2.10 1.63 -20.72
N LEU A 231 1.69 2.22 -19.62
CA LEU A 231 2.49 3.09 -18.79
C LEU A 231 2.93 2.37 -17.53
N MET A 232 4.23 2.21 -17.34
CA MET A 232 4.81 1.60 -16.15
C MET A 232 5.56 2.66 -15.34
N LEU A 233 5.04 3.00 -14.17
CA LEU A 233 5.75 3.83 -13.20
C LEU A 233 6.44 2.92 -12.19
N TYR A 234 7.77 2.99 -12.15
CA TYR A 234 8.53 2.08 -11.31
C TYR A 234 9.49 2.81 -10.38
N ARG A 235 9.98 2.09 -9.40
CA ARG A 235 11.03 2.53 -8.51
C ARG A 235 12.18 1.54 -8.56
N ASP A 236 13.36 2.05 -8.86
CA ASP A 236 14.58 1.26 -8.81
C ASP A 236 14.88 0.81 -7.38
N THR A 237 15.27 -0.45 -7.29
CA THR A 237 15.91 -1.02 -6.10
C THR A 237 17.01 -1.95 -6.60
N ASN A 238 18.18 -1.91 -6.00
CA ASN A 238 19.36 -2.72 -6.39
C ASN A 238 19.10 -4.25 -6.41
N GLU A 239 17.93 -4.69 -5.93
CA GLU A 239 17.54 -6.11 -5.85
C GLU A 239 16.77 -6.59 -7.09
N THR A 240 16.61 -5.76 -8.12
CA THR A 240 15.66 -6.02 -9.24
C THR A 240 16.34 -6.10 -10.60
N GLU A 241 17.66 -6.11 -10.68
CA GLU A 241 18.40 -6.05 -11.95
C GLU A 241 17.98 -7.18 -12.92
N ALA A 242 17.94 -8.42 -12.46
CA ALA A 242 17.57 -9.56 -13.31
C ALA A 242 16.13 -9.46 -13.84
N GLU A 243 15.18 -9.00 -13.02
CA GLU A 243 13.79 -8.81 -13.44
C GLU A 243 13.65 -7.64 -14.41
N TRP A 244 14.44 -6.56 -14.18
CA TRP A 244 14.51 -5.42 -15.08
C TRP A 244 15.04 -5.82 -16.45
N GLN A 245 16.17 -6.54 -16.50
CA GLN A 245 16.74 -7.04 -17.76
C GLN A 245 15.79 -7.97 -18.49
N GLY A 246 15.12 -8.88 -17.75
CA GLY A 246 14.10 -9.75 -18.32
C GLY A 246 12.89 -8.99 -18.89
N LEU A 247 12.45 -7.92 -18.24
CA LEU A 247 11.39 -7.03 -18.73
C LEU A 247 11.81 -6.32 -20.03
N LEU A 248 13.03 -5.77 -20.07
CA LEU A 248 13.55 -5.11 -21.27
C LEU A 248 13.69 -6.08 -22.44
N GLN A 249 14.17 -7.29 -22.19
CA GLN A 249 14.24 -8.34 -23.18
C GLN A 249 12.85 -8.69 -23.74
N ASP A 250 11.87 -8.92 -22.86
CA ASP A 250 10.47 -9.20 -23.26
C ASP A 250 9.89 -8.07 -24.12
N LEU A 251 10.21 -6.80 -23.81
CA LEU A 251 9.79 -5.63 -24.61
C LEU A 251 10.36 -5.65 -26.03
N VAL A 252 11.64 -5.94 -26.15
CA VAL A 252 12.35 -6.01 -27.46
C VAL A 252 11.79 -7.16 -28.28
N GLU A 253 11.72 -8.37 -27.71
CA GLU A 253 11.25 -9.57 -28.39
C GLU A 253 9.78 -9.46 -28.84
N SER A 254 8.95 -8.71 -28.08
CA SER A 254 7.54 -8.48 -28.41
C SER A 254 7.30 -7.29 -29.33
N ASN A 255 8.33 -6.56 -29.75
CA ASN A 255 8.25 -5.34 -30.57
C ASN A 255 7.29 -4.27 -29.98
N LEU A 256 7.35 -4.06 -28.65
CA LEU A 256 6.45 -3.16 -27.92
C LEU A 256 7.10 -1.83 -27.51
N LEU A 257 8.34 -1.56 -27.88
CA LEU A 257 9.10 -0.37 -27.47
C LEU A 257 8.39 0.96 -27.74
N GLN A 258 7.58 1.03 -28.80
CA GLN A 258 6.82 2.24 -29.16
C GLN A 258 5.46 2.36 -28.44
N SER A 259 5.05 1.34 -27.68
CA SER A 259 3.73 1.26 -27.07
C SER A 259 3.82 1.12 -25.54
N VAL A 260 5.04 1.02 -24.99
CA VAL A 260 5.27 0.90 -23.55
C VAL A 260 6.17 2.05 -23.09
N TYR A 261 5.67 2.81 -22.14
CA TYR A 261 6.33 3.97 -21.56
C TYR A 261 6.81 3.63 -20.15
N LEU A 262 8.11 3.73 -19.91
CA LEU A 262 8.77 3.37 -18.67
C LEU A 262 9.28 4.63 -17.98
N TYR A 263 8.79 4.92 -16.78
CA TYR A 263 9.25 6.06 -15.98
C TYR A 263 9.65 5.60 -14.59
N GLY A 264 10.79 6.08 -14.14
CA GLY A 264 11.28 5.89 -12.78
C GLY A 264 10.41 6.59 -11.72
N TYR A 265 10.98 6.88 -10.56
CA TYR A 265 10.26 7.56 -9.49
C TYR A 265 9.71 8.92 -9.93
N ARG A 266 8.42 9.15 -9.65
CA ARG A 266 7.69 10.39 -9.96
C ARG A 266 7.00 10.92 -8.70
N GLU A 267 7.09 12.23 -8.48
CA GLU A 267 6.34 12.89 -7.38
C GLU A 267 4.88 13.14 -7.76
N ASP A 268 4.60 13.35 -9.05
CA ASP A 268 3.28 13.58 -9.62
C ASP A 268 2.51 12.30 -9.96
N VAL A 269 2.83 11.18 -9.29
CA VAL A 269 2.25 9.85 -9.57
C VAL A 269 0.72 9.84 -9.51
N LEU A 270 0.09 10.55 -8.57
CA LEU A 270 -1.37 10.62 -8.46
C LEU A 270 -2.01 11.40 -9.61
N GLU A 271 -1.35 12.43 -10.10
CA GLU A 271 -1.79 13.17 -11.29
C GLU A 271 -1.74 12.25 -12.53
N ILE A 272 -0.65 11.51 -12.70
CA ILE A 272 -0.51 10.55 -13.79
C ILE A 272 -1.57 9.44 -13.69
N MET A 273 -1.78 8.88 -12.49
CA MET A 273 -2.83 7.89 -12.25
C MET A 273 -4.22 8.41 -12.65
N ARG A 274 -4.53 9.68 -12.38
CA ARG A 274 -5.79 10.31 -12.76
C ARG A 274 -6.02 10.33 -14.28
N HIS A 275 -4.95 10.45 -15.04
CA HIS A 275 -4.99 10.50 -16.50
C HIS A 275 -4.75 9.15 -17.17
N THR A 276 -4.68 8.09 -16.37
CA THR A 276 -4.69 6.69 -16.80
C THR A 276 -6.12 6.20 -16.93
N ASP A 277 -6.47 5.52 -18.02
CA ASP A 277 -7.85 5.06 -18.26
C ASP A 277 -8.16 3.80 -17.43
N ILE A 278 -7.20 2.89 -17.29
CA ILE A 278 -7.33 1.66 -16.51
C ILE A 278 -6.05 1.45 -15.71
N GLY A 279 -6.18 1.42 -14.38
CA GLY A 279 -5.10 0.99 -13.48
C GLY A 279 -5.00 -0.54 -13.45
N VAL A 280 -3.79 -1.08 -13.34
CA VAL A 280 -3.58 -2.52 -13.23
C VAL A 280 -2.78 -2.88 -11.97
N VAL A 281 -3.25 -3.89 -11.24
CA VAL A 281 -2.53 -4.50 -10.13
C VAL A 281 -2.37 -6.01 -10.40
N SER A 282 -1.33 -6.37 -11.11
CA SER A 282 -1.02 -7.75 -11.53
C SER A 282 -0.18 -8.54 -10.50
N SER A 283 -0.22 -8.17 -9.23
CA SER A 283 0.55 -8.83 -8.16
C SER A 283 0.11 -10.29 -7.97
N VAL A 284 1.08 -11.23 -7.95
CA VAL A 284 0.81 -12.68 -7.94
C VAL A 284 0.88 -13.31 -6.53
N ASP A 285 1.51 -12.65 -5.56
CA ASP A 285 1.75 -13.24 -4.24
C ASP A 285 1.17 -12.41 -3.09
N SER A 286 1.65 -11.20 -2.88
CA SER A 286 1.34 -10.43 -1.67
C SER A 286 0.73 -9.06 -1.98
N GLU A 287 -0.56 -8.93 -1.71
CA GLU A 287 -1.29 -7.67 -1.66
C GLU A 287 -2.17 -7.61 -0.41
N VAL A 288 -1.67 -7.00 0.66
CA VAL A 288 -2.37 -6.87 1.95
C VAL A 288 -2.96 -5.48 2.11
N ILE A 289 -2.17 -4.47 1.80
CA ILE A 289 -2.52 -3.06 2.00
C ILE A 289 -3.17 -2.48 0.75
N CYS A 290 -2.91 -3.07 -0.42
CA CYS A 290 -3.49 -2.68 -1.72
C CYS A 290 -3.34 -1.19 -2.05
N ARG A 291 -2.24 -0.58 -1.59
CA ARG A 291 -2.00 0.86 -1.66
C ARG A 291 -2.26 1.43 -3.05
N VAL A 292 -1.69 0.80 -4.09
CA VAL A 292 -1.79 1.28 -5.47
C VAL A 292 -3.23 1.26 -5.98
N ALA A 293 -4.01 0.21 -5.66
CA ALA A 293 -5.42 0.15 -6.04
C ALA A 293 -6.22 1.27 -5.38
N VAL A 294 -6.00 1.52 -4.09
CA VAL A 294 -6.67 2.60 -3.36
C VAL A 294 -6.24 3.99 -3.86
N GLU A 295 -4.97 4.17 -4.25
CA GLU A 295 -4.46 5.40 -4.86
C GLU A 295 -5.12 5.65 -6.24
N PHE A 296 -5.27 4.64 -7.11
CA PHE A 296 -6.05 4.77 -8.35
C PHE A 296 -7.50 5.16 -8.07
N PHE A 297 -8.16 4.53 -7.10
CA PHE A 297 -9.53 4.86 -6.72
C PHE A 297 -9.67 6.30 -6.24
N SER A 298 -8.70 6.82 -5.48
CA SER A 298 -8.73 8.19 -4.95
C SER A 298 -8.74 9.27 -6.03
N VAL A 299 -8.27 8.93 -7.21
CA VAL A 299 -8.24 9.83 -8.39
C VAL A 299 -9.31 9.50 -9.43
N GLY A 300 -10.15 8.49 -9.18
CA GLY A 300 -11.26 8.12 -10.06
C GLY A 300 -10.86 7.20 -11.22
N THR A 301 -9.78 6.45 -11.08
CA THR A 301 -9.33 5.47 -12.08
C THR A 301 -9.76 4.07 -11.66
N PRO A 302 -10.53 3.33 -12.49
CA PRO A 302 -10.91 1.95 -12.21
C PRO A 302 -9.72 1.01 -12.33
N VAL A 303 -9.77 -0.13 -11.63
CA VAL A 303 -8.63 -1.05 -11.53
C VAL A 303 -9.00 -2.45 -12.03
N VAL A 304 -8.13 -3.02 -12.87
CA VAL A 304 -8.13 -4.45 -13.19
C VAL A 304 -7.04 -5.14 -12.38
N ALA A 305 -7.37 -6.23 -11.68
CA ALA A 305 -6.41 -6.89 -10.82
C ALA A 305 -6.51 -8.41 -10.83
N PHE A 306 -5.44 -9.07 -10.39
CA PHE A 306 -5.48 -10.49 -10.03
C PHE A 306 -6.22 -10.71 -8.70
N PRO A 307 -6.82 -11.90 -8.48
CA PRO A 307 -7.46 -12.27 -7.22
C PRO A 307 -6.42 -12.56 -6.13
N THR A 308 -5.62 -11.55 -5.77
CA THR A 308 -4.47 -11.69 -4.86
C THR A 308 -4.70 -10.92 -3.56
N GLY A 309 -4.56 -11.62 -2.44
CA GLY A 309 -4.61 -11.01 -1.11
C GLY A 309 -5.92 -10.28 -0.85
N ALA A 310 -5.85 -9.00 -0.52
CA ALA A 310 -7.01 -8.17 -0.24
C ALA A 310 -7.59 -7.45 -1.48
N LEU A 311 -7.05 -7.66 -2.68
CA LEU A 311 -7.58 -6.99 -3.90
C LEU A 311 -9.07 -7.28 -4.14
N PRO A 312 -9.58 -8.53 -3.95
CA PRO A 312 -11.01 -8.80 -4.08
C PRO A 312 -11.90 -8.15 -3.00
N GLU A 313 -11.31 -7.64 -1.90
CA GLU A 313 -12.05 -6.85 -0.90
C GLU A 313 -12.11 -5.38 -1.26
N ILE A 314 -11.13 -4.89 -1.99
CA ILE A 314 -10.99 -3.50 -2.41
C ILE A 314 -11.75 -3.26 -3.69
N ILE A 315 -11.59 -4.12 -4.68
CA ILE A 315 -12.20 -3.99 -6.01
C ILE A 315 -13.53 -4.74 -5.99
N GLN A 316 -14.61 -4.02 -6.21
CA GLN A 316 -15.92 -4.59 -6.45
C GLN A 316 -16.02 -4.92 -7.94
N ASP A 317 -15.94 -6.23 -8.27
CA ASP A 317 -15.95 -6.70 -9.67
C ASP A 317 -17.21 -6.25 -10.41
N GLY A 318 -17.05 -5.62 -11.56
CA GLY A 318 -18.15 -5.05 -12.34
C GLY A 318 -18.72 -3.73 -11.79
N VAL A 319 -18.11 -3.11 -10.76
CA VAL A 319 -18.57 -1.84 -10.18
C VAL A 319 -17.46 -0.80 -10.09
N THR A 320 -16.29 -1.17 -9.57
CA THR A 320 -15.14 -0.26 -9.42
C THR A 320 -13.92 -0.71 -10.23
N GLY A 321 -14.09 -1.79 -10.98
CA GLY A 321 -13.06 -2.41 -11.80
C GLY A 321 -13.38 -3.87 -12.10
N ARG A 322 -12.35 -4.66 -12.45
CA ARG A 322 -12.49 -6.08 -12.76
C ARG A 322 -11.47 -6.92 -12.00
N ILE A 323 -11.88 -8.11 -11.56
CA ILE A 323 -10.97 -9.12 -11.03
C ILE A 323 -10.80 -10.21 -12.09
N ALA A 324 -9.56 -10.45 -12.52
CA ALA A 324 -9.26 -11.55 -13.44
C ALA A 324 -9.58 -12.90 -12.76
N LYS A 325 -10.01 -13.89 -13.54
CA LYS A 325 -10.44 -15.20 -12.99
C LYS A 325 -9.31 -15.98 -12.32
N ASP A 326 -8.08 -15.76 -12.77
CA ASP A 326 -6.87 -16.33 -12.20
C ASP A 326 -5.65 -15.41 -12.45
N LYS A 327 -4.44 -15.86 -12.13
CA LYS A 327 -3.20 -15.07 -12.26
C LYS A 327 -2.45 -15.31 -13.57
N SER A 328 -3.14 -15.68 -14.63
CA SER A 328 -2.57 -15.87 -15.96
C SER A 328 -2.58 -14.58 -16.79
N ALA A 329 -1.76 -14.53 -17.82
CA ALA A 329 -1.74 -13.44 -18.77
C ALA A 329 -3.04 -13.39 -19.60
N GLU A 330 -3.60 -14.55 -19.90
CA GLU A 330 -4.85 -14.72 -20.63
C GLU A 330 -6.03 -14.16 -19.84
N ALA A 331 -6.16 -14.53 -18.57
CA ALA A 331 -7.24 -14.03 -17.70
C ALA A 331 -7.15 -12.51 -17.47
N LEU A 332 -5.93 -11.98 -17.37
CA LEU A 332 -5.72 -10.53 -17.28
C LEU A 332 -6.11 -9.82 -18.58
N ALA A 333 -5.75 -10.42 -19.74
CA ALA A 333 -6.14 -9.89 -21.05
C ALA A 333 -7.66 -9.89 -21.22
N GLU A 334 -8.35 -10.99 -20.86
CA GLU A 334 -9.81 -11.08 -20.91
C GLU A 334 -10.49 -9.96 -20.09
N ALA A 335 -10.03 -9.73 -18.86
CA ALA A 335 -10.55 -8.68 -18.00
C ALA A 335 -10.32 -7.26 -18.58
N LEU A 336 -9.14 -7.02 -19.17
CA LEU A 336 -8.81 -5.77 -19.83
C LEU A 336 -9.59 -5.56 -21.13
N VAL A 337 -9.79 -6.62 -21.94
CA VAL A 337 -10.63 -6.59 -23.15
C VAL A 337 -12.04 -6.14 -22.79
N TRP A 338 -12.63 -6.76 -21.77
CA TRP A 338 -13.98 -6.42 -21.32
C TRP A 338 -14.12 -4.92 -20.97
N MET A 339 -13.13 -4.36 -20.26
CA MET A 339 -13.11 -2.94 -19.94
C MET A 339 -12.94 -2.04 -21.18
N LEU A 340 -12.05 -2.44 -22.09
CA LEU A 340 -11.73 -1.65 -23.28
C LEU A 340 -12.87 -1.64 -24.33
N GLU A 341 -13.73 -2.66 -24.31
CA GLU A 341 -14.91 -2.74 -25.19
C GLU A 341 -16.10 -1.93 -24.68
N SER A 342 -16.07 -1.50 -23.42
CA SER A 342 -17.14 -0.75 -22.78
C SER A 342 -16.60 0.56 -22.19
N PRO A 343 -16.27 1.57 -23.01
CA PRO A 343 -15.69 2.83 -22.52
C PRO A 343 -16.57 3.55 -21.50
N GLU A 344 -17.91 3.43 -21.62
CA GLU A 344 -18.88 3.95 -20.67
C GLU A 344 -18.70 3.36 -19.27
N CYS A 345 -18.37 2.05 -19.19
CA CYS A 345 -18.09 1.39 -17.91
C CYS A 345 -16.79 1.90 -17.27
N ILE A 346 -15.80 2.30 -18.06
CA ILE A 346 -14.56 2.87 -17.52
C ILE A 346 -14.87 4.14 -16.73
N ALA A 347 -15.67 5.04 -17.29
CA ALA A 347 -16.06 6.29 -16.65
C ALA A 347 -16.92 6.04 -15.40
N GLU A 348 -17.92 5.17 -15.50
CA GLU A 348 -18.80 4.79 -14.40
C GLU A 348 -18.01 4.14 -13.26
N PHE A 349 -17.19 3.15 -13.57
CA PHE A 349 -16.37 2.46 -12.55
C PHE A 349 -15.35 3.39 -11.90
N GLY A 350 -14.82 4.35 -12.65
CA GLY A 350 -13.96 5.40 -12.12
C GLY A 350 -14.67 6.27 -11.09
N GLN A 351 -15.91 6.68 -11.37
CA GLN A 351 -16.75 7.44 -10.43
C GLN A 351 -17.07 6.62 -9.18
N ASN A 352 -17.48 5.36 -9.36
CA ASN A 352 -17.75 4.43 -8.26
C ASN A 352 -16.50 4.18 -7.40
N ALA A 353 -15.34 4.00 -8.02
CA ALA A 353 -14.05 3.83 -7.33
C ALA A 353 -13.72 5.06 -6.48
N ARG A 354 -13.91 6.27 -7.02
CA ARG A 354 -13.71 7.52 -6.28
C ARG A 354 -14.67 7.64 -5.10
N GLN A 355 -15.95 7.34 -5.31
CA GLN A 355 -16.94 7.36 -4.23
C GLN A 355 -16.58 6.36 -3.13
N GLN A 356 -16.24 5.13 -3.50
CA GLN A 356 -15.77 4.12 -2.54
C GLN A 356 -14.53 4.58 -1.79
N SER A 357 -13.60 5.30 -2.45
CA SER A 357 -12.41 5.85 -1.80
C SER A 357 -12.77 6.84 -0.69
N LEU A 358 -13.72 7.73 -0.95
CA LEU A 358 -14.22 8.70 0.04
C LEU A 358 -14.93 8.01 1.21
N GLU A 359 -15.69 6.96 0.93
CA GLU A 359 -16.49 6.26 1.94
C GLU A 359 -15.69 5.29 2.80
N ARG A 360 -14.72 4.56 2.23
CA ARG A 360 -14.05 3.45 2.92
C ARG A 360 -12.60 3.73 3.28
N PHE A 361 -11.92 4.64 2.56
CA PHE A 361 -10.47 4.83 2.68
C PHE A 361 -10.11 6.26 3.14
N ASP A 362 -11.07 7.02 3.64
CA ASP A 362 -10.83 8.34 4.21
C ASP A 362 -9.93 8.23 5.44
N PRO A 363 -8.81 8.97 5.52
CA PRO A 363 -7.93 9.02 6.67
C PRO A 363 -8.64 9.37 7.99
N ASN A 364 -9.72 10.16 7.95
CA ASN A 364 -10.50 10.50 9.15
C ASN A 364 -11.15 9.25 9.81
N LYS A 365 -11.28 8.15 9.09
CA LYS A 365 -11.78 6.87 9.62
C LYS A 365 -10.72 6.05 10.36
N LEU A 366 -9.47 6.54 10.44
CA LEU A 366 -8.42 5.96 11.28
C LEU A 366 -8.58 6.32 12.78
N LEU A 367 -9.33 7.36 13.07
CA LEU A 367 -9.57 7.92 14.41
C LEU A 367 -10.82 7.30 15.02
#